data_260bf1982491d648cbd8c6ae787a1930
#
_entry.id   260bf1982491d648cbd8c6ae787a1930
#
_cell.length_a   1.000
_cell.length_b   1.000
_cell.length_c   1.000
_cell.angle_alpha   90.00
_cell.angle_beta   90.00
_cell.angle_gamma   90.00
#
_symmetry.space_group_name_H-M   'P 1'
#
loop_
_entity.id
_entity.type
_entity.pdbx_description
1 polymer ?
#
loop_
_entity_poly.entity_id
_entity_poly.type
_entity_poly.pdbx_seq_one_letter_code
_entity_poly.pdbx_strand_id
1 'polypeptide(L)'
;MKIFLAGDSLVKDYTDEEFIAGWGQYLRQMSDAEVFNFAEGGRSSRLFINEGRLNQIDEQISEGDYLLIEFCHNDDDSKEYKTMFNRLTALGEPDESGRFPMIPGELCSKRYLPDEYLSCLNQDERIPNKDAVIRNIYSMFDAYPSENYYPYSKDGSKGTYKWFLKQYVDVAREHGAIPVLVTPPARTVFEADGTLKDGAGLHGGNNFCYVRAIKQLAEEAKVPLINLFQISKDYFEEIGYEKIHNLTSIKLGINKGIWPDDFDSELKKPETKSEDTHLNKYGAYILTQKMVQSILDSDDHQLQNLKKHLSVKALDIARPAGL
;
A
#
# COMPACT_ATOMS: atom_id res chain seq x y z
N MET A 1 17.47 -3.78 -16.71
CA MET A 1 16.85 -3.08 -15.56
C MET A 1 15.43 -3.57 -15.42
N LYS A 2 15.06 -3.91 -14.23
CA LYS A 2 13.70 -4.30 -13.85
C LYS A 2 13.17 -3.32 -12.79
N ILE A 3 11.85 -3.26 -12.61
CA ILE A 3 11.20 -2.49 -11.57
C ILE A 3 10.43 -3.45 -10.68
N PHE A 4 10.77 -3.48 -9.41
CA PHE A 4 10.09 -4.26 -8.39
C PHE A 4 9.19 -3.34 -7.57
N LEU A 5 7.99 -3.81 -7.25
CA LEU A 5 7.03 -3.09 -6.42
C LEU A 5 6.76 -3.89 -5.15
N ALA A 6 6.96 -3.24 -4.00
CA ALA A 6 6.55 -3.74 -2.70
C ALA A 6 5.50 -2.78 -2.13
N GLY A 7 4.33 -3.30 -1.75
CA GLY A 7 3.25 -2.45 -1.29
C GLY A 7 2.00 -3.21 -0.87
N ASP A 8 0.96 -2.43 -0.62
CA ASP A 8 -0.34 -2.94 -0.18
C ASP A 8 -1.40 -2.94 -1.31
N SER A 9 -2.67 -2.82 -0.94
CA SER A 9 -3.80 -2.80 -1.87
C SER A 9 -3.78 -1.63 -2.85
N LEU A 10 -3.10 -0.54 -2.53
CA LEU A 10 -3.01 0.62 -3.42
C LEU A 10 -1.97 0.46 -4.53
N VAL A 11 -1.08 -0.54 -4.39
CA VAL A 11 -0.05 -0.89 -5.37
C VAL A 11 -0.40 -2.14 -6.18
N LYS A 12 -1.17 -3.07 -5.59
CA LYS A 12 -1.48 -4.39 -6.11
C LYS A 12 -2.09 -4.37 -7.52
N ASP A 13 -1.82 -5.42 -8.31
CA ASP A 13 -2.53 -5.74 -9.54
C ASP A 13 -3.86 -6.44 -9.23
N TYR A 14 -4.94 -5.97 -9.83
CA TYR A 14 -6.29 -6.52 -9.70
C TYR A 14 -6.81 -7.05 -11.04
N THR A 15 -7.78 -7.95 -10.98
CA THR A 15 -8.42 -8.49 -12.18
C THR A 15 -9.41 -7.49 -12.78
N ASP A 16 -9.88 -7.79 -14.00
CA ASP A 16 -10.86 -6.93 -14.67
C ASP A 16 -12.24 -6.95 -14.02
N GLU A 17 -12.56 -8.00 -13.26
CA GLU A 17 -13.82 -8.12 -12.53
C GLU A 17 -13.80 -7.34 -11.19
N GLU A 18 -12.64 -6.95 -10.70
CA GLU A 18 -12.52 -6.21 -9.45
C GLU A 18 -12.74 -4.71 -9.66
N PHE A 19 -13.43 -4.06 -8.70
CA PHE A 19 -13.77 -2.63 -8.77
C PHE A 19 -12.70 -1.71 -8.18
N ILE A 20 -11.66 -2.30 -7.63
CA ILE A 20 -10.49 -1.59 -7.13
C ILE A 20 -9.31 -1.79 -8.08
N ALA A 21 -8.38 -0.84 -8.07
CA ALA A 21 -7.13 -0.96 -8.78
C ALA A 21 -5.99 -0.28 -8.00
N GLY A 22 -4.81 -0.85 -8.08
CA GLY A 22 -3.60 -0.23 -7.55
C GLY A 22 -2.84 0.54 -8.63
N TRP A 23 -2.08 1.55 -8.23
CA TRP A 23 -1.26 2.32 -9.15
C TRP A 23 -0.16 1.46 -9.81
N GLY A 24 0.33 0.44 -9.12
CA GLY A 24 1.34 -0.48 -9.67
C GLY A 24 0.87 -1.23 -10.92
N GLN A 25 -0.42 -1.52 -11.01
CA GLN A 25 -1.05 -2.17 -12.17
C GLN A 25 -0.84 -1.38 -13.47
N TYR A 26 -0.89 -0.06 -13.40
CA TYR A 26 -0.75 0.81 -14.56
C TYR A 26 0.70 1.23 -14.84
N LEU A 27 1.59 1.13 -13.86
CA LEU A 27 3.00 1.43 -14.05
C LEU A 27 3.63 0.53 -15.12
N ARG A 28 3.23 -0.75 -15.16
CA ARG A 28 3.66 -1.70 -16.20
C ARG A 28 3.34 -1.22 -17.62
N GLN A 29 2.24 -0.50 -17.79
CA GLN A 29 1.82 0.02 -19.09
C GLN A 29 2.51 1.33 -19.44
N MET A 30 3.07 2.03 -18.47
CA MET A 30 3.80 3.29 -18.61
C MET A 30 5.32 3.09 -18.60
N SER A 31 5.78 1.84 -18.60
CA SER A 31 7.19 1.48 -18.63
C SER A 31 7.50 0.60 -19.85
N ASP A 32 8.71 0.69 -20.38
CA ASP A 32 9.28 -0.30 -21.29
C ASP A 32 10.20 -1.29 -20.55
N ALA A 33 10.49 -1.05 -19.28
CA ALA A 33 11.14 -2.00 -18.41
C ALA A 33 10.14 -3.06 -17.89
N GLU A 34 10.67 -4.22 -17.54
CA GLU A 34 9.89 -5.29 -16.93
C GLU A 34 9.51 -4.90 -15.48
N VAL A 35 8.21 -4.96 -15.16
CA VAL A 35 7.67 -4.59 -13.84
C VAL A 35 7.17 -5.84 -13.11
N PHE A 36 7.74 -6.12 -11.96
CA PHE A 36 7.36 -7.20 -11.05
C PHE A 36 6.61 -6.62 -9.84
N ASN A 37 5.32 -6.86 -9.76
CA ASN A 37 4.49 -6.35 -8.68
C ASN A 37 4.24 -7.44 -7.63
N PHE A 38 4.88 -7.32 -6.46
CA PHE A 38 4.73 -8.21 -5.31
C PHE A 38 3.72 -7.70 -4.29
N ALA A 39 3.12 -6.53 -4.54
CA ALA A 39 2.17 -5.93 -3.63
C ALA A 39 0.94 -6.83 -3.38
N GLU A 40 0.43 -6.80 -2.15
CA GLU A 40 -0.73 -7.60 -1.77
C GLU A 40 -1.64 -6.84 -0.81
N GLY A 41 -2.95 -6.94 -1.04
CA GLY A 41 -3.95 -6.24 -0.25
C GLY A 41 -3.89 -6.55 1.24
N GLY A 42 -4.03 -5.54 2.07
CA GLY A 42 -4.01 -5.69 3.52
C GLY A 42 -2.63 -5.82 4.17
N ARG A 43 -1.56 -5.73 3.41
CA ARG A 43 -0.20 -5.86 3.95
C ARG A 43 0.33 -4.54 4.46
N SER A 44 0.89 -4.59 5.66
CA SER A 44 1.73 -3.53 6.20
C SER A 44 3.19 -3.76 5.84
N SER A 45 4.04 -2.78 6.09
CA SER A 45 5.50 -2.90 5.90
C SER A 45 6.07 -4.11 6.66
N ARG A 46 5.59 -4.35 7.89
CA ARG A 46 6.00 -5.47 8.74
C ARG A 46 5.42 -6.80 8.27
N LEU A 47 4.12 -6.85 8.00
CA LEU A 47 3.44 -8.10 7.62
C LEU A 47 3.97 -8.66 6.30
N PHE A 48 4.22 -7.80 5.32
CA PHE A 48 4.79 -8.19 4.03
C PHE A 48 6.13 -8.93 4.19
N ILE A 49 6.99 -8.46 5.10
CA ILE A 49 8.25 -9.13 5.44
C ILE A 49 7.98 -10.46 6.13
N ASN A 50 7.11 -10.46 7.13
CA ASN A 50 6.80 -11.65 7.92
C ASN A 50 6.18 -12.77 7.07
N GLU A 51 5.52 -12.42 5.97
CA GLU A 51 5.01 -13.38 4.98
C GLU A 51 6.09 -13.88 3.99
N GLY A 52 7.33 -13.45 4.13
CA GLY A 52 8.41 -13.84 3.23
C GLY A 52 8.33 -13.22 1.83
N ARG A 53 7.51 -12.19 1.65
CA ARG A 53 7.35 -11.52 0.33
C ARG A 53 8.58 -10.69 -0.04
N LEU A 54 9.24 -10.09 0.94
CA LEU A 54 10.51 -9.40 0.71
C LEU A 54 11.60 -10.39 0.27
N ASN A 55 11.60 -11.62 0.79
CA ASN A 55 12.55 -12.65 0.37
C ASN A 55 12.37 -13.01 -1.12
N GLN A 56 11.13 -12.98 -1.63
CA GLN A 56 10.88 -13.23 -3.06
C GLN A 56 11.46 -12.12 -3.95
N ILE A 57 11.52 -10.90 -3.46
CA ILE A 57 12.19 -9.78 -4.14
C ILE A 57 13.71 -9.94 -4.04
N ASP A 58 14.22 -10.24 -2.85
CA ASP A 58 15.62 -10.48 -2.54
C ASP A 58 16.25 -11.52 -3.48
N GLU A 59 15.54 -12.61 -3.76
CA GLU A 59 15.98 -13.67 -4.68
C GLU A 59 16.07 -13.27 -6.15
N GLN A 60 15.46 -12.15 -6.56
CA GLN A 60 15.26 -11.80 -7.97
C GLN A 60 15.86 -10.44 -8.37
N ILE A 61 15.99 -9.53 -7.39
CA ILE A 61 16.51 -8.19 -7.64
C ILE A 61 18.02 -8.20 -7.86
N SER A 62 18.51 -7.34 -8.72
CA SER A 62 19.90 -7.32 -9.15
C SER A 62 20.42 -5.89 -9.32
N GLU A 63 21.72 -5.75 -9.54
CA GLU A 63 22.37 -4.46 -9.77
C GLU A 63 21.70 -3.66 -10.89
N GLY A 64 21.40 -2.39 -10.61
CA GLY A 64 20.78 -1.46 -11.54
C GLY A 64 19.26 -1.59 -11.66
N ASP A 65 18.63 -2.52 -10.96
CA ASP A 65 17.16 -2.59 -10.82
C ASP A 65 16.63 -1.54 -9.84
N TYR A 66 15.33 -1.34 -9.83
CA TYR A 66 14.65 -0.43 -8.92
C TYR A 66 13.67 -1.18 -8.02
N LEU A 67 13.61 -0.81 -6.74
CA LEU A 67 12.59 -1.26 -5.81
C LEU A 67 11.76 -0.06 -5.33
N LEU A 68 10.52 0.06 -5.78
CA LEU A 68 9.56 1.05 -5.29
C LEU A 68 8.80 0.48 -4.10
N ILE A 69 8.79 1.22 -2.99
CA ILE A 69 8.33 0.75 -1.68
C ILE A 69 7.22 1.69 -1.19
N GLU A 70 5.98 1.20 -1.08
CA GLU A 70 4.83 1.96 -0.58
C GLU A 70 4.04 1.14 0.43
N PHE A 71 4.01 1.59 1.68
CA PHE A 71 3.20 1.04 2.77
C PHE A 71 2.75 2.16 3.69
N CYS A 72 1.60 2.00 4.31
CA CYS A 72 1.13 2.86 5.39
C CYS A 72 -0.27 2.45 5.88
N HIS A 73 -1.22 2.29 4.96
CA HIS A 73 -2.64 2.17 5.29
C HIS A 73 -2.96 0.99 6.22
N ASN A 74 -2.13 -0.03 6.22
CA ASN A 74 -2.26 -1.20 7.08
C ASN A 74 -1.29 -1.18 8.28
N ASP A 75 -0.35 -0.26 8.31
CA ASP A 75 0.61 -0.10 9.41
C ASP A 75 0.01 0.66 10.59
N ASP A 76 -0.97 1.52 10.34
CA ASP A 76 -1.53 2.47 11.29
C ASP A 76 -2.03 1.82 12.58
N ASP A 77 -1.33 2.11 13.66
CA ASP A 77 -1.62 1.62 15.01
C ASP A 77 -2.43 2.61 15.87
N SER A 78 -2.86 3.73 15.29
CA SER A 78 -3.70 4.71 15.99
C SER A 78 -5.12 4.22 16.26
N LYS A 79 -5.55 3.20 15.53
CA LYS A 79 -6.86 2.60 15.69
C LYS A 79 -6.76 1.39 16.62
N GLU A 80 -7.63 1.32 17.61
CA GLU A 80 -7.78 0.15 18.46
C GLU A 80 -8.44 -1.01 17.70
N TYR A 81 -7.71 -1.61 16.79
CA TYR A 81 -8.13 -2.86 16.18
C TYR A 81 -7.85 -4.01 17.12
N LYS A 82 -8.84 -4.49 17.83
CA LYS A 82 -8.72 -5.65 18.72
C LYS A 82 -8.28 -6.95 18.00
N THR A 83 -8.21 -6.95 16.68
CA THR A 83 -8.09 -8.17 15.87
C THR A 83 -7.07 -8.09 14.73
N MET A 84 -6.32 -7.01 14.59
CA MET A 84 -5.40 -6.81 13.44
C MET A 84 -3.95 -6.54 13.85
N PHE A 85 -3.51 -7.03 15.01
CA PHE A 85 -2.15 -6.81 15.53
C PHE A 85 -1.03 -7.27 14.59
N ASN A 86 -1.31 -8.26 13.75
CA ASN A 86 -0.36 -8.74 12.75
C ASN A 86 -0.04 -7.72 11.66
N ARG A 87 -0.93 -6.75 11.39
CA ARG A 87 -0.68 -5.66 10.45
C ARG A 87 0.02 -4.48 11.09
N LEU A 88 -0.36 -4.14 12.32
CA LEU A 88 0.05 -2.90 12.96
C LEU A 88 1.57 -2.79 13.02
N THR A 89 2.07 -1.60 12.78
CA THR A 89 3.49 -1.29 12.88
C THR A 89 3.63 0.01 13.66
N ALA A 90 4.24 -0.05 14.83
CA ALA A 90 4.38 1.12 15.69
C ALA A 90 5.26 2.19 15.06
N LEU A 91 4.89 3.44 15.22
CA LEU A 91 5.77 4.58 14.89
C LEU A 91 6.88 4.75 15.93
N GLY A 92 6.60 4.44 17.17
CA GLY A 92 7.38 4.83 18.31
C GLY A 92 7.21 6.33 18.64
N GLU A 93 7.66 6.75 19.82
CA GLU A 93 7.59 8.15 20.23
C GLU A 93 8.66 8.98 19.51
N PRO A 94 8.29 10.09 18.89
CA PRO A 94 9.24 10.96 18.23
C PRO A 94 10.13 11.67 19.26
N ASP A 95 11.35 11.99 18.87
CA ASP A 95 12.27 12.81 19.67
C ASP A 95 11.82 14.28 19.73
N GLU A 96 12.57 15.11 20.47
CA GLU A 96 12.30 16.55 20.62
C GLU A 96 12.27 17.33 19.30
N SER A 97 12.92 16.81 18.26
CA SER A 97 12.91 17.39 16.91
C SER A 97 11.74 16.88 16.06
N GLY A 98 10.90 15.98 16.60
CA GLY A 98 9.78 15.35 15.91
C GLY A 98 10.19 14.22 14.96
N ARG A 99 11.40 13.67 15.10
CA ARG A 99 11.86 12.52 14.32
C ARG A 99 11.43 11.22 14.99
N PHE A 100 10.83 10.35 14.19
CA PHE A 100 10.44 9.02 14.65
C PHE A 100 11.64 8.09 14.77
N PRO A 101 11.66 7.21 15.78
CA PRO A 101 12.80 6.32 16.03
C PRO A 101 12.88 5.19 14.99
N MET A 102 14.09 4.64 14.88
CA MET A 102 14.38 3.42 14.13
C MET A 102 14.77 2.32 15.11
N ILE A 103 13.80 1.78 15.83
CA ILE A 103 14.01 0.72 16.82
C ILE A 103 13.99 -0.63 16.10
N PRO A 104 15.04 -1.44 16.22
CA PRO A 104 15.09 -2.78 15.64
C PRO A 104 13.96 -3.66 16.14
N GLY A 105 13.40 -4.46 15.25
CA GLY A 105 12.39 -5.45 15.54
C GLY A 105 12.85 -6.87 15.30
N GLU A 106 11.93 -7.80 15.49
CA GLU A 106 12.12 -9.19 15.17
C GLU A 106 11.52 -9.47 13.79
N LEU A 107 12.30 -10.06 12.89
CA LEU A 107 11.80 -10.59 11.65
C LEU A 107 11.27 -12.00 11.89
N CYS A 108 10.02 -12.24 11.56
CA CYS A 108 9.46 -13.57 11.62
C CYS A 108 9.92 -14.35 10.37
N SER A 109 10.81 -15.30 10.56
CA SER A 109 11.28 -16.19 9.49
C SER A 109 10.36 -17.38 9.26
N LYS A 110 9.26 -17.49 9.99
CA LYS A 110 8.36 -18.63 9.96
C LYS A 110 7.03 -18.29 9.31
N ARG A 111 6.44 -19.31 8.72
CA ARG A 111 5.14 -19.28 8.08
C ARG A 111 4.07 -18.62 8.94
N TYR A 112 3.24 -17.92 8.29
CA TYR A 112 2.19 -17.05 8.75
C TYR A 112 1.00 -17.74 9.40
N LEU A 113 0.73 -19.02 9.09
CA LEU A 113 -0.34 -19.80 9.72
C LEU A 113 0.25 -20.96 10.46
N PRO A 114 -0.12 -21.17 11.75
CA PRO A 114 0.28 -22.37 12.48
C PRO A 114 -0.15 -23.63 11.74
N ASP A 115 0.72 -24.64 11.70
CA ASP A 115 0.41 -25.91 11.04
C ASP A 115 -0.85 -26.57 11.60
N GLU A 116 -1.14 -26.37 12.89
CA GLU A 116 -2.35 -26.84 13.55
C GLU A 116 -3.61 -26.25 12.91
N TYR A 117 -3.60 -24.97 12.60
CA TYR A 117 -4.74 -24.32 11.97
C TYR A 117 -4.90 -24.67 10.50
N LEU A 118 -3.80 -24.73 9.76
CA LEU A 118 -3.81 -25.24 8.38
C LEU A 118 -4.33 -26.68 8.34
N SER A 119 -3.97 -27.50 9.33
CA SER A 119 -4.49 -28.85 9.48
C SER A 119 -6.00 -28.85 9.72
N CYS A 120 -6.51 -28.01 10.62
CA CYS A 120 -7.95 -27.88 10.87
C CYS A 120 -8.72 -27.42 9.62
N LEU A 121 -8.20 -26.40 8.90
CA LEU A 121 -8.80 -25.94 7.65
C LEU A 121 -8.81 -27.03 6.58
N ASN A 122 -7.73 -27.78 6.47
CA ASN A 122 -7.60 -28.84 5.47
C ASN A 122 -8.53 -30.02 5.76
N GLN A 123 -8.89 -30.24 7.02
CA GLN A 123 -9.79 -31.33 7.45
C GLN A 123 -11.27 -30.91 7.39
N ASP A 124 -11.59 -29.63 7.32
CA ASP A 124 -12.98 -29.17 7.26
C ASP A 124 -13.56 -29.28 5.85
N GLU A 125 -14.33 -30.35 5.62
CA GLU A 125 -14.98 -30.63 4.33
C GLU A 125 -16.08 -29.60 3.96
N ARG A 126 -16.55 -28.78 4.91
CA ARG A 126 -17.55 -27.74 4.70
C ARG A 126 -16.97 -26.54 3.95
N ILE A 127 -15.65 -26.46 3.83
CA ILE A 127 -14.96 -25.37 3.17
C ILE A 127 -14.62 -25.77 1.73
N PRO A 128 -15.39 -25.30 0.75
CA PRO A 128 -15.25 -25.76 -0.64
C PRO A 128 -14.01 -25.22 -1.34
N ASN A 129 -13.48 -24.06 -0.92
CA ASN A 129 -12.28 -23.45 -1.49
C ASN A 129 -11.32 -23.03 -0.40
N LYS A 130 -10.53 -23.98 0.07
CA LYS A 130 -9.58 -23.80 1.19
C LYS A 130 -8.52 -22.75 0.88
N ASP A 131 -8.04 -22.67 -0.35
CA ASP A 131 -7.05 -21.68 -0.76
C ASP A 131 -7.62 -20.25 -0.72
N ALA A 132 -8.89 -20.09 -1.09
CA ALA A 132 -9.56 -18.80 -0.99
C ALA A 132 -9.77 -18.40 0.47
N VAL A 133 -10.13 -19.35 1.34
CA VAL A 133 -10.27 -19.11 2.77
C VAL A 133 -8.92 -18.75 3.39
N ILE A 134 -7.86 -19.50 3.07
CA ILE A 134 -6.50 -19.21 3.53
C ILE A 134 -6.07 -17.81 3.05
N ARG A 135 -6.29 -17.46 1.78
CA ARG A 135 -6.03 -16.11 1.27
C ARG A 135 -6.83 -15.05 2.01
N ASN A 136 -8.13 -15.30 2.26
CA ASN A 136 -8.97 -14.38 3.02
C ASN A 136 -8.54 -14.25 4.47
N ILE A 137 -8.13 -15.33 5.10
CA ILE A 137 -7.58 -15.32 6.45
C ILE A 137 -6.30 -14.50 6.46
N TYR A 138 -5.38 -14.68 5.53
CA TYR A 138 -4.21 -13.84 5.36
C TYR A 138 -4.56 -12.39 5.07
N SER A 139 -5.71 -12.11 4.46
CA SER A 139 -6.18 -10.76 4.19
C SER A 139 -6.94 -10.14 5.35
N MET A 140 -7.67 -10.91 6.15
CA MET A 140 -8.62 -10.40 7.17
C MET A 140 -8.19 -10.60 8.63
N PHE A 141 -7.34 -11.56 8.95
CA PHE A 141 -6.60 -11.71 10.21
C PHE A 141 -7.35 -11.82 11.53
N ASP A 142 -8.62 -12.15 11.50
CA ASP A 142 -9.42 -12.22 12.73
C ASP A 142 -9.17 -13.47 13.60
N ALA A 143 -8.32 -14.39 13.16
CA ALA A 143 -8.25 -15.71 13.75
C ALA A 143 -6.99 -16.02 14.58
N TYR A 144 -6.04 -15.06 14.72
CA TYR A 144 -4.73 -15.37 15.32
C TYR A 144 -4.39 -14.52 16.53
N PRO A 145 -3.89 -15.12 17.61
CA PRO A 145 -3.15 -14.41 18.62
C PRO A 145 -1.80 -13.97 17.99
N SER A 146 -1.82 -12.81 17.38
CA SER A 146 -0.73 -12.21 16.63
C SER A 146 0.55 -12.01 17.45
N GLU A 147 0.42 -11.89 18.75
CA GLU A 147 1.54 -11.70 19.68
C GLU A 147 2.58 -12.80 19.63
N ASN A 148 2.19 -14.02 19.27
CA ASN A 148 3.10 -15.17 19.21
C ASN A 148 3.77 -15.36 17.84
N TYR A 149 3.11 -14.91 16.76
CA TYR A 149 3.55 -15.16 15.39
C TYR A 149 4.01 -13.91 14.66
N TYR A 150 3.47 -12.75 15.07
CA TYR A 150 3.76 -11.45 14.47
C TYR A 150 4.06 -10.45 15.59
N PRO A 151 5.28 -10.46 16.12
CA PRO A 151 5.62 -9.61 17.25
C PRO A 151 5.26 -8.14 16.97
N TYR A 152 4.40 -7.60 17.82
CA TYR A 152 4.00 -6.20 17.80
C TYR A 152 4.01 -5.64 19.21
N SER A 153 4.41 -4.41 19.33
CA SER A 153 4.31 -3.65 20.57
C SER A 153 4.09 -2.19 20.23
N LYS A 154 3.11 -1.55 20.86
CA LYS A 154 2.73 -0.16 20.59
C LYS A 154 3.84 0.83 20.88
N ASP A 155 4.74 0.54 21.81
CA ASP A 155 5.91 1.34 22.15
C ASP A 155 7.06 1.21 21.13
N GLY A 156 6.91 0.35 20.13
CA GLY A 156 7.90 0.08 19.12
C GLY A 156 9.03 -0.87 19.54
N SER A 157 8.98 -1.44 20.76
CA SER A 157 10.02 -2.37 21.24
C SER A 157 10.15 -3.64 20.41
N LYS A 158 9.15 -3.94 19.57
CA LYS A 158 9.15 -5.05 18.60
C LYS A 158 9.42 -4.59 17.15
N GLY A 159 9.97 -3.41 16.98
CA GLY A 159 10.29 -2.80 15.71
C GLY A 159 9.37 -1.64 15.35
N THR A 160 9.95 -0.58 14.83
CA THR A 160 9.21 0.58 14.37
C THR A 160 9.03 0.59 12.86
N TYR A 161 8.09 1.36 12.38
CA TYR A 161 7.75 1.51 10.97
C TYR A 161 8.97 1.88 10.10
N LYS A 162 9.78 2.86 10.54
CA LYS A 162 11.02 3.22 9.84
C LYS A 162 12.01 2.05 9.76
N TRP A 163 12.10 1.25 10.81
CA TRP A 163 13.00 0.10 10.80
C TRP A 163 12.55 -0.98 9.81
N PHE A 164 11.24 -1.26 9.75
CA PHE A 164 10.72 -2.21 8.78
C PHE A 164 10.89 -1.72 7.35
N LEU A 165 10.61 -0.45 7.06
CA LEU A 165 10.84 0.12 5.73
C LEU A 165 12.33 0.10 5.35
N LYS A 166 13.21 0.26 6.32
CA LYS A 166 14.66 0.20 6.06
C LYS A 166 15.10 -1.20 5.60
N GLN A 167 14.43 -2.28 5.99
CA GLN A 167 14.77 -3.61 5.51
C GLN A 167 14.65 -3.71 3.98
N TYR A 168 13.63 -3.10 3.39
CA TYR A 168 13.49 -3.05 1.93
C TYR A 168 14.60 -2.25 1.27
N VAL A 169 14.98 -1.13 1.89
CA VAL A 169 16.09 -0.29 1.41
C VAL A 169 17.40 -1.08 1.45
N ASP A 170 17.63 -1.82 2.52
CA ASP A 170 18.85 -2.60 2.70
C ASP A 170 18.93 -3.74 1.69
N VAL A 171 17.87 -4.52 1.51
CA VAL A 171 17.80 -5.59 0.51
C VAL A 171 18.11 -5.05 -0.89
N ALA A 172 17.49 -3.95 -1.31
CA ALA A 172 17.81 -3.37 -2.62
C ALA A 172 19.29 -3.01 -2.74
N ARG A 173 19.86 -2.37 -1.72
CA ARG A 173 21.27 -1.94 -1.73
C ARG A 173 22.27 -3.09 -1.70
N GLU A 174 21.98 -4.16 -0.98
CA GLU A 174 22.81 -5.36 -0.92
C GLU A 174 23.00 -5.99 -2.30
N HIS A 175 22.03 -5.84 -3.18
CA HIS A 175 22.09 -6.27 -4.58
C HIS A 175 22.55 -5.19 -5.57
N GLY A 176 22.91 -3.99 -5.12
CA GLY A 176 23.26 -2.87 -6.00
C GLY A 176 22.06 -2.28 -6.75
N ALA A 177 20.85 -2.59 -6.32
CA ALA A 177 19.63 -1.98 -6.83
C ALA A 177 19.34 -0.64 -6.14
N ILE A 178 18.45 0.15 -6.73
CA ILE A 178 18.09 1.48 -6.26
C ILE A 178 16.74 1.42 -5.55
N PRO A 179 16.70 1.57 -4.20
CA PRO A 179 15.44 1.69 -3.48
C PRO A 179 14.83 3.09 -3.68
N VAL A 180 13.53 3.13 -3.86
CA VAL A 180 12.73 4.37 -3.99
C VAL A 180 11.56 4.28 -3.01
N LEU A 181 11.52 5.20 -2.06
CA LEU A 181 10.40 5.29 -1.15
C LEU A 181 9.26 6.07 -1.81
N VAL A 182 8.04 5.56 -1.65
CA VAL A 182 6.82 6.19 -2.17
C VAL A 182 5.89 6.43 -0.98
N THR A 183 5.48 7.68 -0.76
CA THR A 183 4.45 7.93 0.25
C THR A 183 3.10 7.41 -0.23
N PRO A 184 2.25 6.87 0.65
CA PRO A 184 0.92 6.41 0.24
C PRO A 184 0.09 7.57 -0.30
N PRO A 185 -0.86 7.33 -1.20
CA PRO A 185 -1.81 8.36 -1.59
C PRO A 185 -2.70 8.78 -0.42
N ALA A 186 -3.17 10.01 -0.46
CA ALA A 186 -4.11 10.54 0.52
C ALA A 186 -5.44 9.77 0.47
N ARG A 187 -6.13 9.68 1.59
CA ARG A 187 -7.53 9.27 1.60
C ARG A 187 -8.45 10.39 1.14
N THR A 188 -9.61 10.04 0.67
CA THR A 188 -10.59 10.99 0.15
C THR A 188 -11.61 11.42 1.22
N VAL A 189 -11.12 11.76 2.42
CA VAL A 189 -11.96 12.26 3.52
C VAL A 189 -11.82 13.78 3.57
N PHE A 190 -12.93 14.49 3.40
CA PHE A 190 -12.98 15.95 3.29
C PHE A 190 -13.52 16.62 4.56
N GLU A 191 -13.04 17.82 4.82
CA GLU A 191 -13.64 18.79 5.73
C GLU A 191 -14.82 19.50 5.08
N ALA A 192 -15.59 20.24 5.87
CA ALA A 192 -16.75 20.97 5.37
C ALA A 192 -16.40 22.13 4.40
N ASP A 193 -15.16 22.59 4.43
CA ASP A 193 -14.65 23.63 3.53
C ASP A 193 -14.12 23.10 2.18
N GLY A 194 -14.18 21.77 1.99
CA GLY A 194 -13.72 21.11 0.76
C GLY A 194 -12.23 20.74 0.75
N THR A 195 -11.49 20.99 1.82
CA THR A 195 -10.13 20.50 1.97
C THR A 195 -10.10 19.06 2.48
N LEU A 196 -9.04 18.32 2.17
CA LEU A 196 -8.85 16.99 2.74
C LEU A 196 -8.51 17.10 4.23
N LYS A 197 -9.12 16.23 5.03
CA LYS A 197 -8.90 16.19 6.48
C LYS A 197 -7.45 15.97 6.85
N ASP A 198 -6.92 16.83 7.68
CA ASP A 198 -5.61 16.62 8.29
C ASP A 198 -5.66 15.41 9.24
N GLY A 199 -4.69 14.51 9.09
CA GLY A 199 -4.56 13.32 9.94
C GLY A 199 -5.56 12.21 9.66
N ALA A 200 -6.83 12.53 9.43
CA ALA A 200 -7.84 11.52 9.11
C ALA A 200 -7.72 11.01 7.67
N GLY A 201 -7.05 11.76 6.81
CA GLY A 201 -6.79 11.38 5.43
C GLY A 201 -5.82 10.21 5.30
N LEU A 202 -5.03 9.95 6.32
CA LEU A 202 -4.18 8.77 6.39
C LEU A 202 -4.41 8.08 7.71
N HIS A 203 -4.38 6.78 7.71
CA HIS A 203 -4.22 6.03 8.93
C HIS A 203 -2.99 6.56 9.67
N GLY A 204 -3.06 6.86 10.93
CA GLY A 204 -1.90 7.22 11.66
C GLY A 204 -1.93 8.55 12.35
N GLY A 205 -3.09 8.95 12.73
CA GLY A 205 -3.27 10.01 13.69
C GLY A 205 -2.87 11.38 13.18
N ASN A 206 -2.72 12.29 14.12
CA ASN A 206 -2.50 13.71 13.90
C ASN A 206 -1.22 13.97 13.06
N ASN A 207 -1.30 14.89 12.13
CA ASN A 207 -0.19 15.39 11.32
C ASN A 207 0.51 14.37 10.40
N PHE A 208 -0.24 13.40 9.85
CA PHE A 208 0.31 12.48 8.86
C PHE A 208 1.62 11.78 9.30
N CYS A 209 1.62 11.25 10.52
CA CYS A 209 2.82 10.73 11.17
C CYS A 209 3.56 9.67 10.35
N TYR A 210 2.85 8.74 9.72
CA TYR A 210 3.47 7.71 8.87
C TYR A 210 4.10 8.31 7.61
N VAL A 211 3.43 9.28 6.95
CA VAL A 211 3.99 10.01 5.80
C VAL A 211 5.26 10.78 6.20
N ARG A 212 5.24 11.40 7.39
CA ARG A 212 6.42 12.07 7.92
C ARG A 212 7.57 11.11 8.18
N ALA A 213 7.28 9.94 8.74
CA ALA A 213 8.27 8.90 9.00
C ALA A 213 8.93 8.38 7.70
N ILE A 214 8.15 8.16 6.63
CA ILE A 214 8.71 7.80 5.30
C ILE A 214 9.65 8.90 4.80
N LYS A 215 9.22 10.17 4.86
CA LYS A 215 10.05 11.31 4.42
C LYS A 215 11.35 11.41 5.21
N GLN A 216 11.28 11.24 6.52
CA GLN A 216 12.45 11.21 7.38
C GLN A 216 13.40 10.06 7.03
N LEU A 217 12.86 8.87 6.78
CA LEU A 217 13.67 7.73 6.36
C LEU A 217 14.35 7.99 5.01
N ALA A 218 13.66 8.60 4.05
CA ALA A 218 14.25 8.93 2.76
C ALA A 218 15.46 9.86 2.89
N GLU A 219 15.34 10.89 3.74
CA GLU A 219 16.46 11.80 4.07
C GLU A 219 17.62 11.05 4.74
N GLU A 220 17.33 10.30 5.78
CA GLU A 220 18.33 9.59 6.59
C GLU A 220 19.07 8.53 5.78
N ALA A 221 18.32 7.78 4.97
CA ALA A 221 18.88 6.76 4.11
C ALA A 221 19.43 7.33 2.78
N LYS A 222 19.19 8.59 2.45
CA LYS A 222 19.59 9.23 1.17
C LYS A 222 19.11 8.42 -0.02
N VAL A 223 17.82 8.12 -0.05
CA VAL A 223 17.14 7.43 -1.15
C VAL A 223 16.11 8.35 -1.79
N PRO A 224 15.83 8.18 -3.09
CA PRO A 224 14.77 8.92 -3.76
C PRO A 224 13.42 8.77 -3.05
N LEU A 225 12.65 9.86 -3.04
CA LEU A 225 11.30 9.89 -2.50
C LEU A 225 10.31 10.37 -3.56
N ILE A 226 9.29 9.56 -3.82
CA ILE A 226 8.11 9.98 -4.59
C ILE A 226 7.03 10.39 -3.60
N ASN A 227 6.72 11.67 -3.54
CA ASN A 227 5.72 12.21 -2.61
C ASN A 227 4.30 12.04 -3.17
N LEU A 228 3.87 10.79 -3.35
CA LEU A 228 2.56 10.46 -3.92
C LEU A 228 1.41 10.97 -3.04
N PHE A 229 1.64 11.10 -1.74
CA PHE A 229 0.69 11.73 -0.82
C PHE A 229 0.33 13.15 -1.27
N GLN A 230 1.35 14.00 -1.47
CA GLN A 230 1.09 15.39 -1.88
C GLN A 230 0.45 15.46 -3.27
N ILE A 231 0.96 14.64 -4.21
CA ILE A 231 0.44 14.56 -5.58
C ILE A 231 -1.05 14.19 -5.58
N SER A 232 -1.43 13.20 -4.79
CA SER A 232 -2.82 12.76 -4.69
C SER A 232 -3.68 13.77 -3.94
N LYS A 233 -3.16 14.35 -2.84
CA LYS A 233 -3.86 15.37 -2.07
C LYS A 233 -4.24 16.56 -2.94
N ASP A 234 -3.27 17.13 -3.65
CA ASP A 234 -3.50 18.30 -4.53
C ASP A 234 -4.52 17.97 -5.61
N TYR A 235 -4.42 16.78 -6.21
CA TYR A 235 -5.35 16.37 -7.24
C TYR A 235 -6.76 16.08 -6.70
N PHE A 236 -6.88 15.49 -5.53
CA PHE A 236 -8.19 15.22 -4.93
C PHE A 236 -8.90 16.51 -4.49
N GLU A 237 -8.15 17.49 -3.99
CA GLU A 237 -8.68 18.81 -3.68
C GLU A 237 -9.08 19.58 -4.96
N GLU A 238 -8.32 19.47 -6.06
CA GLU A 238 -8.67 20.02 -7.36
C GLU A 238 -9.97 19.41 -7.91
N ILE A 239 -10.13 18.09 -7.83
CA ILE A 239 -11.35 17.38 -8.23
C ILE A 239 -12.54 17.77 -7.35
N GLY A 240 -12.30 17.90 -6.05
CA GLY A 240 -13.27 18.31 -5.06
C GLY A 240 -14.24 17.22 -4.62
N TYR A 241 -14.88 17.48 -3.49
CA TYR A 241 -15.75 16.52 -2.80
C TYR A 241 -16.86 15.94 -3.70
N GLU A 242 -17.49 16.78 -4.52
CA GLU A 242 -18.63 16.36 -5.36
C GLU A 242 -18.27 15.33 -6.42
N LYS A 243 -17.01 15.29 -6.86
CA LYS A 243 -16.56 14.44 -7.96
C LYS A 243 -15.61 13.31 -7.56
N ILE A 244 -15.10 13.35 -6.33
CA ILE A 244 -14.08 12.40 -5.90
C ILE A 244 -14.53 10.94 -5.96
N HIS A 245 -15.84 10.69 -5.75
CA HIS A 245 -16.42 9.35 -5.85
C HIS A 245 -16.22 8.70 -7.23
N ASN A 246 -15.99 9.49 -8.26
CA ASN A 246 -15.67 8.99 -9.61
C ASN A 246 -14.25 8.40 -9.71
N LEU A 247 -13.39 8.64 -8.74
CA LEU A 247 -12.02 8.11 -8.68
C LEU A 247 -11.88 6.98 -7.67
N THR A 248 -12.83 6.84 -6.76
CA THR A 248 -12.76 5.88 -5.67
C THR A 248 -13.57 4.63 -5.97
N SER A 249 -13.18 3.55 -5.33
CA SER A 249 -13.96 2.32 -5.27
C SER A 249 -15.25 2.52 -4.46
N ILE A 250 -16.15 1.58 -4.55
CA ILE A 250 -17.42 1.59 -3.82
C ILE A 250 -17.40 0.60 -2.68
N LYS A 251 -18.07 0.96 -1.58
CA LYS A 251 -18.28 0.09 -0.41
C LYS A 251 -19.30 -1.01 -0.68
N LEU A 252 -19.15 -1.74 -1.76
CA LEU A 252 -19.98 -2.88 -2.03
C LEU A 252 -19.30 -4.13 -1.52
N GLY A 253 -19.62 -4.61 -0.35
CA GLY A 253 -19.29 -5.98 0.06
C GLY A 253 -17.92 -6.53 -0.35
N ILE A 254 -17.03 -5.65 -0.81
CA ILE A 254 -15.70 -5.97 -1.33
C ILE A 254 -14.93 -6.87 -0.35
N ASN A 255 -15.10 -6.58 0.94
CA ASN A 255 -14.55 -7.40 2.01
C ASN A 255 -15.21 -8.77 2.16
N LYS A 256 -16.27 -9.06 1.41
CA LYS A 256 -17.00 -10.33 1.47
C LYS A 256 -16.83 -11.16 0.20
N GLY A 257 -16.12 -10.66 -0.82
CA GLY A 257 -15.99 -11.33 -2.11
C GLY A 257 -17.34 -11.56 -2.82
N ILE A 258 -18.36 -10.79 -2.45
CA ILE A 258 -19.70 -10.87 -3.06
C ILE A 258 -19.84 -9.66 -3.96
N TRP A 259 -19.91 -9.92 -5.25
CA TRP A 259 -20.21 -8.92 -6.25
C TRP A 259 -21.71 -8.95 -6.54
N PRO A 260 -22.38 -7.81 -6.62
CA PRO A 260 -23.78 -7.79 -7.00
C PRO A 260 -23.93 -8.20 -8.46
N ASP A 261 -24.96 -9.01 -8.75
CA ASP A 261 -25.31 -9.44 -10.12
C ASP A 261 -25.68 -8.26 -11.02
N ASP A 262 -26.12 -7.15 -10.43
CA ASP A 262 -26.45 -5.92 -11.12
C ASP A 262 -25.77 -4.72 -10.43
N PHE A 263 -24.57 -4.45 -10.87
CA PHE A 263 -23.72 -3.38 -10.33
C PHE A 263 -24.32 -1.98 -10.53
N ASP A 264 -24.92 -1.72 -11.68
CA ASP A 264 -25.51 -0.43 -12.00
C ASP A 264 -26.72 -0.10 -11.10
N SER A 265 -27.47 -1.11 -10.70
CA SER A 265 -28.58 -0.93 -9.77
C SER A 265 -28.10 -0.74 -8.32
N GLU A 266 -27.00 -1.39 -7.92
CA GLU A 266 -26.37 -1.19 -6.61
C GLU A 266 -25.83 0.23 -6.46
N LEU A 267 -25.19 0.78 -7.50
CA LEU A 267 -24.70 2.18 -7.51
C LEU A 267 -25.79 3.22 -7.27
N LYS A 268 -27.03 2.91 -7.63
CA LYS A 268 -28.18 3.83 -7.48
C LYS A 268 -28.83 3.77 -6.11
N LYS A 269 -28.42 2.85 -5.25
CA LYS A 269 -28.96 2.74 -3.89
C LYS A 269 -28.41 3.87 -3.02
N PRO A 270 -29.27 4.55 -2.23
CA PRO A 270 -28.83 5.66 -1.37
C PRO A 270 -27.76 5.28 -0.33
N GLU A 271 -27.73 4.01 0.06
CA GLU A 271 -26.77 3.45 1.01
C GLU A 271 -25.40 3.10 0.39
N THR A 272 -25.30 3.10 -0.94
CA THR A 272 -24.02 2.84 -1.63
C THR A 272 -23.15 4.08 -1.50
N LYS A 273 -22.06 3.95 -0.77
CA LYS A 273 -21.08 5.03 -0.56
C LYS A 273 -19.77 4.66 -1.23
N SER A 274 -19.12 5.67 -1.80
CA SER A 274 -17.73 5.52 -2.22
C SER A 274 -16.86 5.19 -1.00
N GLU A 275 -15.84 4.40 -1.22
CA GLU A 275 -14.81 4.15 -0.22
C GLU A 275 -13.81 5.32 -0.19
N ASP A 276 -13.21 5.56 0.97
CA ASP A 276 -12.27 6.67 1.16
C ASP A 276 -10.80 6.31 0.95
N THR A 277 -10.51 5.03 0.71
CA THR A 277 -9.14 4.51 0.64
C THR A 277 -8.77 4.02 -0.76
N HIS A 278 -9.58 3.12 -1.31
CA HIS A 278 -9.23 2.45 -2.56
C HIS A 278 -9.73 3.22 -3.79
N LEU A 279 -8.92 3.20 -4.82
CA LEU A 279 -9.23 3.80 -6.10
C LEU A 279 -9.92 2.79 -7.03
N ASN A 280 -10.77 3.28 -7.90
CA ASN A 280 -11.22 2.51 -9.06
C ASN A 280 -10.15 2.54 -10.17
N LYS A 281 -10.40 1.85 -11.27
CA LYS A 281 -9.46 1.74 -12.39
C LYS A 281 -9.03 3.10 -12.93
N TYR A 282 -9.97 4.02 -13.09
CA TYR A 282 -9.65 5.36 -13.61
C TYR A 282 -8.84 6.18 -12.61
N GLY A 283 -9.20 6.14 -11.32
CA GLY A 283 -8.48 6.84 -10.26
C GLY A 283 -7.04 6.36 -10.13
N ALA A 284 -6.83 5.04 -10.10
CA ALA A 284 -5.50 4.44 -10.04
C ALA A 284 -4.66 4.77 -11.29
N TYR A 285 -5.26 4.74 -12.47
CA TYR A 285 -4.60 5.12 -13.72
C TYR A 285 -4.13 6.58 -13.71
N ILE A 286 -5.00 7.53 -13.37
CA ILE A 286 -4.64 8.95 -13.31
C ILE A 286 -3.55 9.20 -12.26
N LEU A 287 -3.65 8.54 -11.11
CA LEU A 287 -2.65 8.68 -10.07
C LEU A 287 -1.29 8.15 -10.54
N THR A 288 -1.27 7.04 -11.28
CA THR A 288 -0.04 6.51 -11.90
C THR A 288 0.54 7.49 -12.90
N GLN A 289 -0.28 8.13 -13.76
CA GLN A 289 0.19 9.14 -14.70
C GLN A 289 0.88 10.30 -13.97
N LYS A 290 0.25 10.83 -12.92
CA LYS A 290 0.81 11.93 -12.13
C LYS A 290 2.10 11.54 -11.41
N MET A 291 2.17 10.31 -10.88
CA MET A 291 3.37 9.75 -10.28
C MET A 291 4.51 9.62 -11.30
N VAL A 292 4.24 9.04 -12.46
CA VAL A 292 5.24 8.92 -13.55
C VAL A 292 5.70 10.29 -14.01
N GLN A 293 4.80 11.26 -14.17
CA GLN A 293 5.18 12.62 -14.52
C GLN A 293 6.11 13.23 -13.46
N SER A 294 5.81 13.05 -12.17
CA SER A 294 6.67 13.58 -11.10
C SER A 294 8.07 12.94 -11.09
N ILE A 295 8.18 11.66 -11.47
CA ILE A 295 9.48 11.01 -11.65
C ILE A 295 10.23 11.63 -12.84
N LEU A 296 9.54 11.83 -13.97
CA LEU A 296 10.13 12.44 -15.17
C LEU A 296 10.63 13.86 -14.92
N ASP A 297 9.94 14.61 -14.08
CA ASP A 297 10.29 16.01 -13.72
C ASP A 297 11.36 16.08 -12.61
N SER A 298 11.68 14.97 -11.95
CA SER A 298 12.62 14.95 -10.83
C SER A 298 14.06 15.20 -11.29
N ASP A 299 14.80 15.99 -10.54
CA ASP A 299 16.24 16.21 -10.71
C ASP A 299 17.11 15.19 -9.93
N ASP A 300 16.50 14.25 -9.21
CA ASP A 300 17.24 13.25 -8.45
C ASP A 300 18.09 12.37 -9.39
N HIS A 301 19.40 12.40 -9.16
CA HIS A 301 20.36 11.67 -10.01
C HIS A 301 20.16 10.15 -9.95
N GLN A 302 19.63 9.61 -8.85
CA GLN A 302 19.36 8.19 -8.70
C GLN A 302 18.18 7.74 -9.57
N LEU A 303 17.28 8.64 -9.95
CA LEU A 303 16.13 8.35 -10.82
C LEU A 303 16.44 8.48 -12.33
N GLN A 304 17.62 8.96 -12.72
CA GLN A 304 17.92 9.27 -14.12
C GLN A 304 17.85 8.06 -15.04
N ASN A 305 18.19 6.86 -14.55
CA ASN A 305 18.06 5.65 -15.36
C ASN A 305 16.58 5.20 -15.44
N LEU A 306 15.83 5.27 -14.35
CA LEU A 306 14.41 4.96 -14.33
C LEU A 306 13.61 5.84 -15.29
N LYS A 307 13.89 7.15 -15.33
CA LYS A 307 13.24 8.12 -16.24
C LYS A 307 13.30 7.71 -17.71
N LYS A 308 14.40 7.09 -18.16
CA LYS A 308 14.58 6.65 -19.56
C LYS A 308 13.58 5.56 -19.97
N HIS A 309 13.06 4.84 -19.00
CA HIS A 309 12.17 3.70 -19.18
C HIS A 309 10.71 4.01 -18.86
N LEU A 310 10.41 5.24 -18.50
CA LEU A 310 9.05 5.67 -18.17
C LEU A 310 8.51 6.67 -19.20
N SER A 311 7.23 6.56 -19.49
CA SER A 311 6.50 7.53 -20.31
C SER A 311 5.05 7.61 -19.89
N VAL A 312 4.53 8.83 -19.75
CA VAL A 312 3.10 9.03 -19.53
C VAL A 312 2.35 8.61 -20.79
N LYS A 313 1.50 7.59 -20.67
CA LYS A 313 0.71 7.07 -21.78
C LYS A 313 -0.78 7.29 -21.52
N ALA A 314 -1.50 7.66 -22.56
CA ALA A 314 -2.96 7.59 -22.55
C ALA A 314 -3.35 6.11 -22.73
N LEU A 315 -4.08 5.57 -21.76
CA LEU A 315 -4.63 4.21 -21.82
C LEU A 315 -6.12 4.31 -22.14
N ASP A 316 -6.65 3.29 -22.78
CA ASP A 316 -8.09 3.18 -23.08
C ASP A 316 -8.85 2.72 -21.80
N ILE A 317 -8.94 3.64 -20.85
CA ILE A 317 -9.68 3.47 -19.61
C ILE A 317 -10.84 4.46 -19.61
N ALA A 318 -12.05 3.94 -19.50
CA ALA A 318 -13.25 4.76 -19.54
C ALA A 318 -13.20 5.86 -18.46
N ARG A 319 -13.27 7.12 -18.91
CA ARG A 319 -13.37 8.26 -18.02
C ARG A 319 -14.80 8.32 -17.45
N PRO A 320 -14.98 8.35 -16.12
CA PRO A 320 -16.29 8.48 -15.53
C PRO A 320 -17.01 9.76 -15.97
N ALA A 321 -18.31 9.67 -16.12
CA ALA A 321 -19.13 10.84 -16.45
C ALA A 321 -19.03 11.89 -15.32
N GLY A 322 -18.84 13.13 -15.69
CA GLY A 322 -18.75 14.25 -14.72
C GLY A 322 -17.34 14.63 -14.26
N LEU A 323 -16.30 13.92 -14.70
CA LEU A 323 -14.91 14.32 -14.51
C LEU A 323 -14.41 15.21 -15.64
#